data_7ffad8ec9372dab7785f4b327886cd85
#
_entry.id   7ffad8ec9372dab7785f4b327886cd85
#
_cell.length_a   1.000
_cell.length_b   1.000
_cell.length_c   1.000
_cell.angle_alpha   90.00
_cell.angle_beta   90.00
_cell.angle_gamma   90.00
#
_symmetry.space_group_name_H-M   'P 1'
#
loop_
_entity.id
_entity.type
_entity.pdbx_description
1 polymer ?
#
loop_
_entity_poly.entity_id
_entity_poly.type
_entity_poly.pdbx_seq_one_letter_code
_entity_poly.pdbx_strand_id
1 'polypeptide(L)'
;MEHIDIAKLFSNVSDYVNQSVTVCGWVKTSAEVKPMTFIQLNDGTTTIKNLQLTIHQDKMSEEDYKLVIKPLLNFGVSLKATGVLVPSDRNIIELEVDSIEMLGDCPSSFPLQKKKTSVDFLRTIPHLRTRTNLMKTGMTIRSRLAYAVHSYFTNNGYTYVHTPIITDSDCEGANAS
;
A
#
# COMPACT_ATOMS: atom_id res chain seq x y z
N MET A 1 0.58 21.37 4.16
CA MET A 1 -0.71 20.68 4.32
C MET A 1 -0.44 19.27 4.83
N GLU A 2 -1.14 18.83 5.85
CA GLU A 2 -1.01 17.48 6.39
C GLU A 2 -1.58 16.49 5.36
N HIS A 3 -0.91 15.35 5.12
CA HIS A 3 -1.40 14.34 4.17
C HIS A 3 -2.52 13.52 4.79
N ILE A 4 -3.39 12.97 3.93
CA ILE A 4 -4.52 12.13 4.31
C ILE A 4 -4.25 10.69 3.89
N ASP A 5 -4.53 9.73 4.78
CA ASP A 5 -4.41 8.30 4.48
C ASP A 5 -5.39 7.86 3.38
N ILE A 6 -4.90 7.06 2.44
CA ILE A 6 -5.71 6.54 1.31
C ILE A 6 -6.91 5.74 1.82
N ALA A 7 -6.75 4.95 2.89
CA ALA A 7 -7.88 4.22 3.49
C ALA A 7 -8.99 5.15 3.97
N LYS A 8 -8.64 6.32 4.52
CA LYS A 8 -9.59 7.32 5.00
C LYS A 8 -10.38 7.94 3.85
N LEU A 9 -9.73 8.21 2.71
CA LEU A 9 -10.40 8.69 1.50
C LEU A 9 -11.44 7.69 0.98
N PHE A 10 -11.10 6.40 0.93
CA PHE A 10 -12.03 5.35 0.50
C PHE A 10 -13.17 5.07 1.49
N SER A 11 -12.95 5.33 2.77
CA SER A 11 -13.99 5.11 3.80
C SER A 11 -14.98 6.26 3.92
N ASN A 12 -14.55 7.48 3.59
CA ASN A 12 -15.34 8.71 3.76
C ASN A 12 -15.39 9.52 2.45
N VAL A 13 -15.75 8.86 1.36
CA VAL A 13 -15.75 9.46 0.00
C VAL A 13 -16.54 10.77 -0.05
N SER A 14 -17.73 10.81 0.57
CA SER A 14 -18.60 11.98 0.60
C SER A 14 -17.94 13.23 1.19
N ASP A 15 -17.02 13.05 2.13
CA ASP A 15 -16.39 14.15 2.85
C ASP A 15 -15.24 14.78 2.05
N TYR A 16 -14.69 14.05 1.08
CA TYR A 16 -13.48 14.46 0.35
C TYR A 16 -13.68 14.67 -1.15
N VAL A 17 -14.76 14.16 -1.73
CA VAL A 17 -15.09 14.35 -3.15
C VAL A 17 -15.23 15.85 -3.47
N ASN A 18 -14.64 16.27 -4.58
CA ASN A 18 -14.53 17.66 -5.04
C ASN A 18 -13.72 18.59 -4.11
N GLN A 19 -12.95 18.02 -3.19
CA GLN A 19 -12.03 18.78 -2.34
C GLN A 19 -10.58 18.56 -2.76
N SER A 20 -9.75 19.58 -2.51
CA SER A 20 -8.30 19.47 -2.68
C SER A 20 -7.74 18.70 -1.49
N VAL A 21 -7.04 17.59 -1.79
CA VAL A 21 -6.42 16.73 -0.78
C VAL A 21 -4.95 16.48 -1.13
N THR A 22 -4.15 16.22 -0.10
CA THR A 22 -2.74 15.82 -0.25
C THR A 22 -2.58 14.39 0.22
N VAL A 23 -1.92 13.58 -0.60
CA VAL A 23 -1.59 12.17 -0.31
C VAL A 23 -0.10 11.92 -0.49
N CYS A 24 0.43 10.98 0.30
CA CYS A 24 1.79 10.47 0.16
C CYS A 24 1.74 8.96 -0.01
N GLY A 25 2.71 8.40 -0.75
CA GLY A 25 2.75 6.94 -0.92
C GLY A 25 3.79 6.48 -1.92
N TRP A 26 3.73 5.20 -2.26
CA TRP A 26 4.63 4.54 -3.18
C TRP A 26 3.91 4.15 -4.47
N VAL A 27 4.57 4.37 -5.59
CA VAL A 27 4.08 3.97 -6.91
C VAL A 27 4.06 2.44 -7.01
N LYS A 28 2.89 1.90 -7.32
CA LYS A 28 2.68 0.46 -7.59
C LYS A 28 2.72 0.14 -9.08
N THR A 29 2.05 0.93 -9.88
CA THR A 29 2.06 0.85 -11.33
C THR A 29 1.84 2.21 -11.92
N SER A 30 2.28 2.39 -13.15
CA SER A 30 2.02 3.58 -13.95
C SER A 30 1.66 3.19 -15.38
N ALA A 31 0.91 4.04 -16.06
CA ALA A 31 0.57 3.91 -17.48
C ALA A 31 0.50 5.29 -18.12
N GLU A 32 1.08 5.40 -19.31
CA GLU A 32 1.00 6.60 -20.14
C GLU A 32 0.03 6.32 -21.30
N VAL A 33 -1.07 7.03 -21.33
CA VAL A 33 -2.11 6.95 -22.38
C VAL A 33 -2.44 8.38 -22.78
N LYS A 34 -1.71 8.91 -23.75
CA LYS A 34 -1.86 10.32 -24.17
C LYS A 34 -3.33 10.68 -24.40
N PRO A 35 -3.80 11.81 -23.90
CA PRO A 35 -3.05 12.90 -23.24
C PRO A 35 -2.89 12.75 -21.72
N MET A 36 -3.13 11.57 -21.16
CA MET A 36 -3.16 11.32 -19.71
C MET A 36 -2.01 10.42 -19.26
N THR A 37 -1.59 10.59 -18.01
CA THR A 37 -0.71 9.67 -17.30
C THR A 37 -1.40 9.24 -16.03
N PHE A 38 -1.39 7.94 -15.76
CA PHE A 38 -2.00 7.33 -14.59
C PHE A 38 -0.93 6.73 -13.68
N ILE A 39 -1.01 6.99 -12.38
CA ILE A 39 -0.17 6.37 -11.36
C ILE A 39 -1.08 5.71 -10.33
N GLN A 40 -0.83 4.44 -10.02
CA GLN A 40 -1.48 3.75 -8.90
C GLN A 40 -0.62 3.92 -7.65
N LEU A 41 -1.10 4.68 -6.69
CA LEU A 41 -0.43 5.01 -5.43
C LEU A 41 -0.97 4.16 -4.28
N ASN A 42 -0.08 3.69 -3.40
CA ASN A 42 -0.44 3.00 -2.17
C ASN A 42 0.43 3.48 -1.02
N ASP A 43 -0.19 3.86 0.09
CA ASP A 43 0.45 4.34 1.31
C ASP A 43 0.61 3.27 2.40
N GLY A 44 0.17 2.04 2.11
CA GLY A 44 0.17 0.93 3.07
C GLY A 44 -1.09 0.80 3.92
N THR A 45 -1.93 1.82 4.00
CA THR A 45 -3.17 1.79 4.80
C THR A 45 -4.26 0.93 4.17
N THR A 46 -4.22 0.71 2.85
CA THR A 46 -5.11 -0.21 2.13
C THR A 46 -4.38 -1.50 1.75
N THR A 47 -5.07 -2.65 1.78
CA THR A 47 -4.44 -3.94 1.44
C THR A 47 -4.29 -4.13 -0.07
N ILE A 48 -5.36 -3.94 -0.83
CA ILE A 48 -5.40 -4.22 -2.28
C ILE A 48 -5.70 -2.96 -3.09
N LYS A 49 -6.55 -2.06 -2.57
CA LYS A 49 -6.93 -0.83 -3.26
C LYS A 49 -5.75 0.13 -3.36
N ASN A 50 -5.57 0.72 -4.53
CA ASN A 50 -4.65 1.83 -4.74
C ASN A 50 -5.47 3.06 -5.11
N LEU A 51 -4.95 4.24 -4.80
CA LEU A 51 -5.51 5.49 -5.31
C LEU A 51 -4.93 5.76 -6.69
N GLN A 52 -5.78 5.98 -7.69
CA GLN A 52 -5.34 6.42 -8.99
C GLN A 52 -5.07 7.92 -8.97
N LEU A 53 -3.87 8.30 -9.38
CA LEU A 53 -3.51 9.68 -9.68
C LEU A 53 -3.64 9.87 -11.19
N THR A 54 -4.32 10.92 -11.60
CA THR A 54 -4.53 11.27 -13.01
C THR A 54 -3.81 12.58 -13.30
N ILE A 55 -2.86 12.54 -14.24
CA ILE A 55 -2.01 13.67 -14.62
C ILE A 55 -2.30 14.02 -16.07
N HIS A 56 -2.67 15.26 -16.30
CA HIS A 56 -2.93 15.81 -17.63
C HIS A 56 -1.64 16.28 -18.28
N GLN A 57 -1.17 15.59 -19.32
CA GLN A 57 0.06 15.94 -20.04
C GLN A 57 -0.06 17.25 -20.84
N ASP A 58 -1.27 17.56 -21.30
CA ASP A 58 -1.59 18.77 -22.07
C ASP A 58 -1.53 20.07 -21.24
N LYS A 59 -1.50 19.95 -19.91
CA LYS A 59 -1.39 21.09 -18.99
C LYS A 59 0.06 21.47 -18.65
N MET A 60 1.06 20.78 -19.21
CA MET A 60 2.47 21.02 -18.91
C MET A 60 3.32 20.95 -20.19
N SER A 61 4.53 21.53 -20.13
CA SER A 61 5.48 21.44 -21.23
C SER A 61 6.04 20.01 -21.35
N GLU A 62 6.51 19.65 -22.55
CA GLU A 62 7.15 18.35 -22.77
C GLU A 62 8.45 18.19 -21.96
N GLU A 63 9.14 19.29 -21.69
CA GLU A 63 10.35 19.32 -20.87
C GLU A 63 10.02 19.07 -19.40
N ASP A 64 9.02 19.76 -18.85
CA ASP A 64 8.56 19.56 -17.46
C ASP A 64 8.05 18.13 -17.28
N TYR A 65 7.32 17.58 -18.24
CA TYR A 65 6.88 16.20 -18.18
C TYR A 65 8.05 15.24 -18.10
N LYS A 66 9.09 15.42 -18.89
CA LYS A 66 10.30 14.57 -18.87
C LYS A 66 11.09 14.70 -17.58
N LEU A 67 11.20 15.91 -17.04
CA LEU A 67 11.99 16.18 -15.86
C LEU A 67 11.28 15.80 -14.55
N VAL A 68 9.98 16.05 -14.46
CA VAL A 68 9.21 15.88 -13.22
C VAL A 68 8.43 14.57 -13.21
N ILE A 69 7.68 14.27 -14.26
CA ILE A 69 6.74 13.13 -14.24
C ILE A 69 7.43 11.81 -14.61
N LYS A 70 8.26 11.79 -15.63
CA LYS A 70 8.93 10.54 -16.05
C LYS A 70 9.66 9.79 -14.95
N PRO A 71 10.45 10.43 -14.08
CA PRO A 71 11.11 9.74 -12.96
C PRO A 71 10.14 9.15 -11.95
N LEU A 72 8.95 9.76 -11.78
CA LEU A 72 7.92 9.28 -10.85
C LEU A 72 7.22 8.00 -11.31
N LEU A 73 7.35 7.59 -12.59
CA LEU A 73 6.63 6.44 -13.12
C LEU A 73 7.26 5.09 -12.75
N ASN A 74 8.42 5.11 -12.10
CA ASN A 74 9.11 3.89 -11.68
C ASN A 74 8.43 3.24 -10.47
N PHE A 75 8.37 1.91 -10.46
CA PHE A 75 7.87 1.15 -9.33
C PHE A 75 8.64 1.46 -8.06
N GLY A 76 7.93 1.69 -6.97
CA GLY A 76 8.53 1.88 -5.64
C GLY A 76 8.99 3.32 -5.34
N VAL A 77 8.97 4.22 -6.31
CA VAL A 77 9.20 5.65 -6.05
C VAL A 77 8.19 6.15 -5.03
N SER A 78 8.65 6.91 -4.05
CA SER A 78 7.79 7.59 -3.09
C SER A 78 7.53 9.01 -3.54
N LEU A 79 6.27 9.42 -3.46
CA LEU A 79 5.85 10.74 -3.90
C LEU A 79 4.76 11.34 -2.99
N LYS A 80 4.63 12.64 -3.08
CA LYS A 80 3.54 13.43 -2.53
C LYS A 80 2.78 14.05 -3.69
N ALA A 81 1.47 13.93 -3.68
CA ALA A 81 0.60 14.52 -4.68
C ALA A 81 -0.51 15.31 -4.00
N THR A 82 -0.81 16.48 -4.57
CA THR A 82 -1.95 17.32 -4.17
C THR A 82 -2.82 17.54 -5.40
N GLY A 83 -4.13 17.47 -5.22
CA GLY A 83 -5.08 17.65 -6.31
C GLY A 83 -6.51 17.52 -5.82
N VAL A 84 -7.45 17.51 -6.76
CA VAL A 84 -8.88 17.38 -6.47
C VAL A 84 -9.30 15.92 -6.54
N LEU A 85 -9.98 15.44 -5.49
CA LEU A 85 -10.54 14.09 -5.47
C LEU A 85 -11.85 14.07 -6.26
N VAL A 86 -11.90 13.26 -7.30
CA VAL A 86 -13.08 13.14 -8.18
C VAL A 86 -13.67 11.72 -8.15
N PRO A 87 -14.98 11.58 -8.37
CA PRO A 87 -15.57 10.26 -8.54
C PRO A 87 -15.08 9.60 -9.83
N SER A 88 -14.92 8.29 -9.81
CA SER A 88 -14.47 7.50 -10.95
C SER A 88 -15.32 6.24 -11.10
N ASP A 89 -15.83 6.00 -12.30
CA ASP A 89 -16.62 4.80 -12.62
C ASP A 89 -15.82 3.49 -12.45
N ARG A 90 -14.51 3.55 -12.64
CA ARG A 90 -13.63 2.37 -12.57
C ARG A 90 -13.03 2.15 -11.18
N ASN A 91 -12.72 3.24 -10.45
CA ASN A 91 -11.91 3.19 -9.23
C ASN A 91 -12.62 3.70 -7.98
N ILE A 92 -13.91 4.02 -8.05
CA ILE A 92 -14.71 4.71 -7.03
C ILE A 92 -14.31 6.18 -6.94
N ILE A 93 -13.03 6.47 -6.69
CA ILE A 93 -12.43 7.81 -6.64
C ILE A 93 -11.07 7.79 -7.33
N GLU A 94 -10.67 8.94 -7.85
CA GLU A 94 -9.32 9.20 -8.34
C GLU A 94 -8.90 10.63 -8.00
N LEU A 95 -7.61 10.91 -7.97
CA LEU A 95 -7.04 12.21 -7.69
C LEU A 95 -6.59 12.86 -8.99
N GLU A 96 -7.27 13.93 -9.41
CA GLU A 96 -6.78 14.82 -10.46
C GLU A 96 -5.66 15.68 -9.89
N VAL A 97 -4.44 15.46 -10.36
CA VAL A 97 -3.23 16.02 -9.78
C VAL A 97 -3.00 17.45 -10.25
N ASP A 98 -2.90 18.37 -9.28
CA ASP A 98 -2.48 19.76 -9.50
C ASP A 98 -0.98 19.93 -9.30
N SER A 99 -0.40 19.27 -8.29
CA SER A 99 1.03 19.29 -8.01
C SER A 99 1.53 17.93 -7.51
N ILE A 100 2.76 17.60 -7.89
CA ILE A 100 3.39 16.33 -7.53
C ILE A 100 4.89 16.55 -7.24
N GLU A 101 5.38 15.87 -6.21
CA GLU A 101 6.75 15.98 -5.73
C GLU A 101 7.31 14.59 -5.46
N MET A 102 8.55 14.33 -5.90
CA MET A 102 9.28 13.12 -5.53
C MET A 102 9.82 13.26 -4.11
N LEU A 103 9.48 12.31 -3.23
CA LEU A 103 10.02 12.24 -1.88
C LEU A 103 11.24 11.31 -1.81
N GLY A 104 11.31 10.32 -2.67
CA GLY A 104 12.44 9.41 -2.75
C GLY A 104 12.39 8.52 -3.98
N ASP A 105 13.56 8.30 -4.57
CA ASP A 105 13.73 7.45 -5.73
C ASP A 105 13.76 5.96 -5.35
N CYS A 106 13.58 5.10 -6.34
CA CYS A 106 13.69 3.66 -6.21
C CYS A 106 14.64 3.11 -7.28
N PRO A 107 15.86 2.70 -6.92
CA PRO A 107 16.84 2.24 -7.89
C PRO A 107 16.39 0.94 -8.57
N SER A 108 16.83 0.74 -9.80
CA SER A 108 16.51 -0.47 -10.60
C SER A 108 17.04 -1.77 -9.96
N SER A 109 18.01 -1.66 -9.05
CA SER A 109 18.53 -2.77 -8.25
C SER A 109 17.59 -3.23 -7.12
N PHE A 110 16.50 -2.48 -6.83
CA PHE A 110 15.54 -2.88 -5.82
C PHE A 110 14.90 -4.23 -6.19
N PRO A 111 14.90 -5.23 -5.29
CA PRO A 111 14.55 -6.62 -5.65
C PRO A 111 13.12 -6.81 -6.14
N LEU A 112 12.18 -6.00 -5.63
CA LEU A 112 10.77 -6.05 -6.05
C LEU A 112 10.53 -5.06 -7.19
N GLN A 113 10.48 -5.57 -8.40
CA GLN A 113 10.18 -4.81 -9.61
C GLN A 113 8.77 -5.14 -10.14
N LYS A 114 8.30 -4.40 -11.15
CA LYS A 114 7.02 -4.61 -11.85
C LYS A 114 7.01 -5.92 -12.65
N LYS A 115 7.38 -7.04 -12.02
CA LYS A 115 7.34 -8.38 -12.62
C LYS A 115 6.76 -9.39 -11.64
N LYS A 116 6.23 -10.49 -12.17
CA LYS A 116 5.77 -11.60 -11.33
C LYS A 116 6.93 -12.18 -10.53
N THR A 117 6.77 -12.24 -9.23
CA THR A 117 7.78 -12.72 -8.29
C THR A 117 7.32 -14.07 -7.71
N SER A 118 8.19 -15.08 -7.72
CA SER A 118 7.87 -16.38 -7.14
C SER A 118 7.85 -16.35 -5.61
N VAL A 119 7.10 -17.25 -5.00
CA VAL A 119 7.06 -17.38 -3.53
C VAL A 119 8.43 -17.75 -2.96
N ASP A 120 9.18 -18.59 -3.67
CA ASP A 120 10.51 -19.02 -3.24
C ASP A 120 11.49 -17.84 -3.22
N PHE A 121 11.47 -16.99 -4.25
CA PHE A 121 12.25 -15.77 -4.23
C PHE A 121 11.82 -14.84 -3.07
N LEU A 122 10.52 -14.72 -2.80
CA LEU A 122 10.05 -13.89 -1.68
C LEU A 122 10.51 -14.40 -0.30
N ARG A 123 10.82 -15.68 -0.17
CA ARG A 123 11.41 -16.25 1.06
C ARG A 123 12.86 -15.81 1.27
N THR A 124 13.60 -15.50 0.21
CA THR A 124 14.99 -15.00 0.31
C THR A 124 15.06 -13.52 0.73
N ILE A 125 13.94 -12.78 0.63
CA ILE A 125 13.84 -11.37 1.00
C ILE A 125 12.70 -11.13 2.03
N PRO A 126 12.75 -11.75 3.22
CA PRO A 126 11.65 -11.77 4.19
C PRO A 126 11.22 -10.37 4.64
N HIS A 127 12.15 -9.43 4.72
CA HIS A 127 11.90 -8.03 5.10
C HIS A 127 11.14 -7.22 4.04
N LEU A 128 11.16 -7.65 2.77
CA LEU A 128 10.47 -6.96 1.67
C LEU A 128 9.20 -7.68 1.18
N ARG A 129 9.07 -8.99 1.44
CA ARG A 129 7.99 -9.81 0.88
C ARG A 129 6.58 -9.28 1.16
N THR A 130 6.38 -8.63 2.29
CA THR A 130 5.08 -8.05 2.68
C THR A 130 4.65 -6.86 1.82
N ARG A 131 5.56 -6.31 1.00
CA ARG A 131 5.22 -5.29 0.01
C ARG A 131 4.48 -5.86 -1.21
N THR A 132 4.46 -7.19 -1.38
CA THR A 132 3.68 -7.87 -2.42
C THR A 132 2.24 -8.09 -1.95
N ASN A 133 1.28 -8.03 -2.87
CA ASN A 133 -0.14 -8.19 -2.54
C ASN A 133 -0.42 -9.55 -1.87
N LEU A 134 0.19 -10.64 -2.37
CA LEU A 134 0.00 -11.98 -1.82
C LEU A 134 0.40 -12.03 -0.33
N MET A 135 1.62 -11.62 -0.01
CA MET A 135 2.11 -11.70 1.36
C MET A 135 1.42 -10.70 2.29
N LYS A 136 1.15 -9.48 1.79
CA LYS A 136 0.39 -8.48 2.54
C LYS A 136 -1.00 -8.99 2.90
N THR A 137 -1.73 -9.55 1.94
CA THR A 137 -3.07 -10.12 2.16
C THR A 137 -3.01 -11.26 3.18
N GLY A 138 -2.07 -12.20 3.03
CA GLY A 138 -1.89 -13.30 3.98
C GLY A 138 -1.63 -12.82 5.41
N MET A 139 -0.75 -11.82 5.59
CA MET A 139 -0.47 -11.24 6.91
C MET A 139 -1.66 -10.46 7.47
N THR A 140 -2.43 -9.77 6.63
CA THR A 140 -3.66 -9.08 7.06
C THR A 140 -4.71 -10.08 7.54
N ILE A 141 -4.93 -11.18 6.82
CA ILE A 141 -5.85 -12.25 7.23
C ILE A 141 -5.39 -12.86 8.56
N ARG A 142 -4.11 -13.20 8.68
CA ARG A 142 -3.54 -13.75 9.92
C ARG A 142 -3.77 -12.83 11.12
N SER A 143 -3.52 -11.54 10.95
CA SER A 143 -3.74 -10.52 12.00
C SER A 143 -5.21 -10.46 12.42
N ARG A 144 -6.13 -10.45 11.45
CA ARG A 144 -7.58 -10.41 11.73
C ARG A 144 -8.08 -11.68 12.42
N LEU A 145 -7.59 -12.85 12.00
CA LEU A 145 -7.95 -14.11 12.64
C LEU A 145 -7.44 -14.20 14.08
N ALA A 146 -6.21 -13.79 14.35
CA ALA A 146 -5.68 -13.74 15.72
C ALA A 146 -6.55 -12.86 16.62
N TYR A 147 -6.90 -11.66 16.15
CA TYR A 147 -7.80 -10.77 16.88
C TYR A 147 -9.19 -11.38 17.09
N ALA A 148 -9.75 -12.03 16.07
CA ALA A 148 -11.07 -12.67 16.16
C ALA A 148 -11.10 -13.79 17.21
N VAL A 149 -10.04 -14.62 17.30
CA VAL A 149 -9.91 -15.66 18.32
C VAL A 149 -9.88 -15.04 19.72
N HIS A 150 -9.04 -14.02 19.94
CA HIS A 150 -8.99 -13.33 21.24
C HIS A 150 -10.34 -12.70 21.61
N SER A 151 -10.99 -12.03 20.67
CA SER A 151 -12.29 -11.41 20.89
C SER A 151 -13.37 -12.43 21.25
N TYR A 152 -13.39 -13.58 20.53
CA TYR A 152 -14.34 -14.65 20.81
C TYR A 152 -14.22 -15.15 22.26
N PHE A 153 -13.04 -15.53 22.70
CA PHE A 153 -12.85 -16.05 24.06
C PHE A 153 -13.12 -14.98 25.12
N THR A 154 -12.62 -13.76 24.91
CA THR A 154 -12.84 -12.66 25.88
C THR A 154 -14.33 -12.34 26.02
N ASN A 155 -15.07 -12.26 24.92
CA ASN A 155 -16.51 -11.96 24.95
C ASN A 155 -17.35 -13.10 25.57
N ASN A 156 -16.80 -14.32 25.65
CA ASN A 156 -17.43 -15.47 26.33
C ASN A 156 -16.93 -15.67 27.77
N GLY A 157 -16.27 -14.67 28.37
CA GLY A 157 -15.88 -14.68 29.78
C GLY A 157 -14.56 -15.40 30.10
N TYR A 158 -13.79 -15.80 29.08
CA TYR A 158 -12.46 -16.39 29.28
C TYR A 158 -11.41 -15.31 29.53
N THR A 159 -10.48 -15.60 30.41
CA THR A 159 -9.32 -14.73 30.67
C THR A 159 -8.14 -15.19 29.81
N TYR A 160 -7.55 -14.27 29.05
CA TYR A 160 -6.31 -14.55 28.34
C TYR A 160 -5.13 -14.50 29.33
N VAL A 161 -4.40 -15.61 29.40
CA VAL A 161 -3.17 -15.72 30.23
C VAL A 161 -1.99 -15.94 29.29
N HIS A 162 -1.00 -15.06 29.38
CA HIS A 162 0.24 -15.20 28.61
C HIS A 162 1.19 -16.14 29.35
N THR A 163 1.18 -17.42 28.97
CA THR A 163 2.07 -18.42 29.55
C THR A 163 3.48 -18.35 28.95
N PRO A 164 4.54 -18.78 29.70
CA PRO A 164 5.88 -18.89 29.14
C PRO A 164 5.92 -19.83 27.94
N ILE A 165 6.64 -19.41 26.88
CA ILE A 165 6.83 -20.22 25.67
C ILE A 165 7.99 -21.20 25.87
N ILE A 166 9.03 -20.77 26.62
CA ILE A 166 10.18 -21.61 26.97
C ILE A 166 9.89 -22.27 28.32
N THR A 167 9.93 -23.58 28.38
CA THR A 167 9.74 -24.38 29.55
C THR A 167 10.72 -25.55 29.54
N ASP A 168 11.12 -26.02 30.73
CA ASP A 168 11.89 -27.24 30.95
C ASP A 168 11.01 -28.48 31.12
N SER A 169 9.68 -28.28 31.14
CA SER A 169 8.72 -29.36 31.22
C SER A 169 8.30 -29.81 29.81
N ASP A 170 8.57 -31.07 29.51
CA ASP A 170 8.06 -31.74 28.33
C ASP A 170 6.62 -32.20 28.56
N CYS A 171 5.68 -31.74 27.72
CA CYS A 171 4.26 -32.00 28.01
C CYS A 171 3.70 -33.26 27.32
N GLU A 172 4.46 -34.02 26.52
CA GLU A 172 3.97 -35.23 25.85
C GLU A 172 4.84 -36.48 26.07
N GLY A 173 5.71 -36.50 27.08
CA GLY A 173 6.51 -37.68 27.37
C GLY A 173 7.42 -38.11 26.23
N ALA A 174 7.92 -37.18 25.44
CA ALA A 174 9.06 -37.44 24.58
C ALA A 174 10.22 -37.78 25.48
N ASN A 175 10.36 -39.07 25.76
CA ASN A 175 11.41 -39.59 26.57
C ASN A 175 12.77 -39.17 26.00
N ALA A 176 13.43 -38.29 26.70
CA ALA A 176 14.85 -38.20 26.59
C ALA A 176 15.38 -39.52 27.17
N SER A 177 15.65 -40.46 26.30
CA SER A 177 16.48 -41.62 26.57
C SER A 177 17.94 -41.24 26.46
#